data_9b1c2bd02bde2108f516d5697ab7a92b
#
_entry.id   9b1c2bd02bde2108f516d5697ab7a92b
#
_cell.length_a   1.000
_cell.length_b   1.000
_cell.length_c   1.000
_cell.angle_alpha   90.00
_cell.angle_beta   90.00
_cell.angle_gamma   90.00
#
_symmetry.space_group_name_H-M   'P 1'
#
loop_
_entity.id
_entity.type
_entity.pdbx_description
1 polymer ?
#
loop_
_entity_poly.entity_id
_entity_poly.type
_entity_poly.pdbx_seq_one_letter_code
_entity_poly.pdbx_strand_id
1 'polypeptide(L)'
;MNQLNNTKYKSLVLGYWLLLPFLFFMYLLTFATVKGSSVSSLLTSIPSLTLTFLLSCLLLIQAYLLYRLTTKETNEKLLNHFLLFSMLQQAITANLIGTVLLYLYRKSLKNEQLKNTCETAWSVQFETYTLMGLVGLLSVLVVALTLIQ
;
A
#
# COMPACT_ATOMS: atom_id res chain seq x y z
N MET A 1 -8.10 -23.03 13.70
CA MET A 1 -7.79 -23.10 12.24
C MET A 1 -7.89 -21.76 11.54
N ASN A 2 -8.69 -20.78 12.04
CA ASN A 2 -8.89 -19.47 11.39
C ASN A 2 -7.73 -18.48 11.58
N GLN A 3 -7.06 -18.44 12.74
CA GLN A 3 -5.93 -17.53 12.97
C GLN A 3 -4.75 -17.75 12.01
N LEU A 4 -4.49 -19.00 11.63
CA LEU A 4 -3.45 -19.35 10.65
C LEU A 4 -3.74 -18.78 9.26
N ASN A 5 -5.00 -18.69 8.86
CA ASN A 5 -5.38 -18.12 7.57
C ASN A 5 -5.22 -16.59 7.55
N ASN A 6 -5.59 -15.92 8.64
CA ASN A 6 -5.45 -14.46 8.76
C ASN A 6 -3.98 -14.02 8.66
N THR A 7 -3.09 -14.73 9.38
CA THR A 7 -1.63 -14.45 9.33
C THR A 7 -1.05 -14.67 7.93
N LYS A 8 -1.52 -15.69 7.20
CA LYS A 8 -1.08 -15.96 5.81
C LYS A 8 -1.49 -14.84 4.86
N TYR A 9 -2.75 -14.40 4.87
CA TYR A 9 -3.20 -13.31 3.99
C TYR A 9 -2.53 -11.99 4.32
N LYS A 10 -2.34 -11.66 5.60
CA LYS A 10 -1.54 -10.52 6.04
C LYS A 10 -0.12 -10.56 5.45
N SER A 11 0.56 -11.70 5.60
CA SER A 11 1.93 -11.87 5.10
C SER A 11 2.00 -11.77 3.58
N LEU A 12 0.99 -12.28 2.86
CA LEU A 12 0.91 -12.16 1.41
C LEU A 12 0.74 -10.70 0.95
N VAL A 13 -0.15 -9.94 1.59
CA VAL A 13 -0.33 -8.51 1.27
C VAL A 13 0.94 -7.71 1.54
N LEU A 14 1.55 -7.90 2.72
CA LEU A 14 2.81 -7.23 3.08
C LEU A 14 3.94 -7.62 2.13
N GLY A 15 4.08 -8.91 1.84
CA GLY A 15 5.10 -9.41 0.90
C GLY A 15 4.93 -8.81 -0.49
N TYR A 16 3.71 -8.76 -1.00
CA TYR A 16 3.40 -8.16 -2.30
C TYR A 16 3.73 -6.66 -2.33
N TRP A 17 3.34 -5.90 -1.29
CA TRP A 17 3.59 -4.47 -1.21
C TRP A 17 5.06 -4.10 -1.00
N LEU A 18 5.89 -5.01 -0.49
CA LEU A 18 7.34 -4.82 -0.39
C LEU A 18 8.05 -5.32 -1.66
N LEU A 19 7.58 -6.42 -2.25
CA LEU A 19 8.21 -7.03 -3.43
C LEU A 19 8.12 -6.12 -4.66
N LEU A 20 6.95 -5.52 -4.92
CA LEU A 20 6.77 -4.65 -6.09
C LEU A 20 7.71 -3.44 -6.12
N PRO A 21 7.79 -2.61 -5.05
CA PRO A 21 8.77 -1.53 -5.01
C PRO A 21 10.20 -2.02 -5.12
N PHE A 22 10.55 -3.13 -4.47
CA PHE A 22 11.89 -3.70 -4.56
C PHE A 22 12.25 -4.07 -6.00
N LEU A 23 11.38 -4.78 -6.71
CA LEU A 23 11.60 -5.13 -8.12
C LEU A 23 11.70 -3.88 -9.01
N PHE A 24 10.86 -2.88 -8.75
CA PHE A 24 10.92 -1.61 -9.48
C PHE A 24 12.25 -0.89 -9.25
N PHE A 25 12.75 -0.79 -8.01
CA PHE A 25 14.03 -0.16 -7.72
C PHE A 25 15.20 -0.91 -8.37
N MET A 26 15.18 -2.24 -8.35
CA MET A 26 16.17 -3.05 -9.05
C MET A 26 16.14 -2.80 -10.56
N TYR A 27 14.94 -2.75 -11.16
CA TYR A 27 14.77 -2.38 -12.57
C TYR A 27 15.31 -0.98 -12.86
N LEU A 28 14.99 0.02 -12.04
CA LEU A 28 15.42 1.41 -12.21
C LEU A 28 16.95 1.54 -12.17
N LEU A 29 17.61 0.86 -11.23
CA LEU A 29 19.07 0.85 -11.13
C LEU A 29 19.72 0.19 -12.35
N THR A 30 19.19 -0.97 -12.77
CA THR A 30 19.69 -1.66 -13.96
C THR A 30 19.52 -0.81 -15.23
N PHE A 31 18.35 -0.15 -15.36
CA PHE A 31 18.07 0.72 -16.50
C PHE A 31 18.99 1.95 -16.52
N ALA A 32 19.31 2.53 -15.36
CA ALA A 32 20.25 3.64 -15.22
C ALA A 32 21.66 3.23 -15.65
N THR A 33 22.14 2.06 -15.23
CA THR A 33 23.48 1.55 -15.62
C THR A 33 23.57 1.27 -17.11
N VAL A 34 22.56 0.64 -17.71
CA VAL A 34 22.53 0.34 -19.15
C VAL A 34 22.51 1.62 -20.01
N LYS A 35 21.79 2.65 -19.56
CA LYS A 35 21.73 3.95 -20.25
C LYS A 35 22.93 4.86 -19.98
N GLY A 36 23.80 4.51 -19.04
CA GLY A 36 24.89 5.38 -18.60
C GLY A 36 24.40 6.72 -18.02
N SER A 37 23.20 6.75 -17.49
CA SER A 37 22.52 7.96 -17.01
C SER A 37 22.29 7.87 -15.50
N SER A 38 22.20 9.01 -14.82
CA SER A 38 21.79 9.01 -13.41
C SER A 38 20.31 8.68 -13.24
N VAL A 39 19.96 8.06 -12.12
CA VAL A 39 18.54 7.78 -11.78
C VAL A 39 17.71 9.06 -11.80
N SER A 40 18.26 10.17 -11.30
CA SER A 40 17.59 11.46 -11.29
C SER A 40 17.27 11.96 -12.71
N SER A 41 18.22 11.87 -13.64
CA SER A 41 18.00 12.30 -15.02
C SER A 41 16.94 11.43 -15.74
N LEU A 42 16.90 10.13 -15.45
CA LEU A 42 15.89 9.23 -16.00
C LEU A 42 14.50 9.54 -15.49
N LEU A 43 14.36 9.80 -14.18
CA LEU A 43 13.09 10.19 -13.60
C LEU A 43 12.58 11.52 -14.16
N THR A 44 13.44 12.50 -14.43
CA THR A 44 13.01 13.78 -15.00
C THR A 44 12.72 13.70 -16.49
N SER A 45 13.37 12.81 -17.21
CA SER A 45 13.19 12.69 -18.68
C SER A 45 12.07 11.75 -19.10
N ILE A 46 11.66 10.81 -18.23
CA ILE A 46 10.65 9.79 -18.53
C ILE A 46 9.49 9.89 -17.53
N PRO A 47 8.40 10.60 -17.84
CA PRO A 47 7.30 10.83 -16.90
C PRO A 47 6.65 9.54 -16.38
N SER A 48 6.48 8.52 -17.22
CA SER A 48 5.93 7.22 -16.79
C SER A 48 6.78 6.53 -15.72
N LEU A 49 8.10 6.72 -15.76
CA LEU A 49 9.02 6.19 -14.76
C LEU A 49 8.85 6.90 -13.42
N THR A 50 8.65 8.21 -13.46
CA THR A 50 8.35 9.03 -12.27
C THR A 50 7.03 8.64 -11.62
N LEU A 51 5.98 8.41 -12.42
CA LEU A 51 4.69 7.95 -11.91
C LEU A 51 4.80 6.59 -11.24
N THR A 52 5.54 5.65 -11.86
CA THR A 52 5.78 4.32 -11.27
C THR A 52 6.60 4.40 -10.00
N PHE A 53 7.57 5.33 -9.93
CA PHE A 53 8.33 5.60 -8.72
C PHE A 53 7.43 6.09 -7.57
N LEU A 54 6.54 7.05 -7.85
CA LEU A 54 5.57 7.55 -6.87
C LEU A 54 4.62 6.44 -6.38
N LEU A 55 4.11 5.61 -7.29
CA LEU A 55 3.28 4.45 -6.93
C LEU A 55 4.02 3.47 -6.03
N SER A 56 5.30 3.21 -6.32
CA SER A 56 6.15 2.35 -5.49
C SER A 56 6.33 2.92 -4.08
N CYS A 57 6.54 4.22 -3.94
CA CYS A 57 6.61 4.90 -2.64
C CYS A 57 5.27 4.80 -1.87
N LEU A 58 4.13 4.93 -2.56
CA LEU A 58 2.81 4.77 -1.94
C LEU A 58 2.60 3.35 -1.39
N LEU A 59 3.04 2.32 -2.11
CA LEU A 59 2.98 0.92 -1.64
C LEU A 59 3.81 0.71 -0.37
N LEU A 60 5.00 1.33 -0.27
CA LEU A 60 5.82 1.25 0.95
C LEU A 60 5.13 1.90 2.15
N ILE A 61 4.50 3.05 1.97
CA ILE A 61 3.72 3.72 3.04
C ILE A 61 2.55 2.83 3.48
N GLN A 62 1.83 2.23 2.55
CA GLN A 62 0.74 1.30 2.87
C GLN A 62 1.24 0.05 3.59
N ALA A 63 2.37 -0.52 3.18
CA ALA A 63 2.99 -1.66 3.85
C ALA A 63 3.36 -1.32 5.30
N TYR A 64 3.95 -0.15 5.52
CA TYR A 64 4.27 0.35 6.86
C TYR A 64 3.01 0.51 7.74
N LEU A 65 1.96 1.14 7.20
CA LEU A 65 0.69 1.31 7.92
C LEU A 65 0.05 -0.03 8.28
N LEU A 66 0.00 -0.97 7.32
CA LEU A 66 -0.56 -2.30 7.57
C LEU A 66 0.24 -3.04 8.65
N TYR A 67 1.57 -3.01 8.56
CA TYR A 67 2.43 -3.61 9.57
C TYR A 67 2.15 -3.03 10.96
N ARG A 68 2.10 -1.71 11.07
CA ARG A 68 1.86 -1.00 12.33
C ARG A 68 0.47 -1.29 12.92
N LEU A 69 -0.59 -1.24 12.09
CA LEU A 69 -1.95 -1.53 12.51
C LEU A 69 -2.15 -2.97 12.97
N THR A 70 -1.37 -3.90 12.42
CA THR A 70 -1.48 -5.31 12.77
C THR A 70 -0.54 -5.75 13.89
N THR A 71 0.47 -4.95 14.24
CA THR A 71 1.43 -5.25 15.33
C THR A 71 1.00 -4.64 16.66
N LYS A 72 0.37 -3.47 16.62
CA LYS A 72 -0.25 -2.86 17.79
C LYS A 72 -1.69 -3.39 17.91
N GLU A 73 -2.16 -3.65 19.13
CA GLU A 73 -3.56 -3.98 19.39
C GLU A 73 -4.44 -2.80 18.96
N THR A 74 -4.81 -2.79 17.70
CA THR A 74 -5.53 -1.69 17.07
C THR A 74 -7.00 -2.06 16.94
N ASN A 75 -7.88 -1.08 17.06
CA ASN A 75 -9.31 -1.27 16.88
C ASN A 75 -9.58 -1.85 15.47
N GLU A 76 -10.31 -2.95 15.43
CA GLU A 76 -10.70 -3.64 14.20
C GLU A 76 -11.39 -2.72 13.19
N LYS A 77 -12.17 -1.75 13.67
CA LYS A 77 -12.82 -0.76 12.81
C LYS A 77 -11.80 0.07 12.03
N LEU A 78 -10.71 0.51 12.69
CA LEU A 78 -9.66 1.29 12.03
C LEU A 78 -8.93 0.46 10.98
N LEU A 79 -8.60 -0.80 11.30
CA LEU A 79 -8.00 -1.73 10.34
C LEU A 79 -8.91 -1.96 9.12
N ASN A 80 -10.21 -2.17 9.36
CA ASN A 80 -11.19 -2.37 8.27
C ASN A 80 -11.35 -1.13 7.39
N HIS A 81 -11.35 0.09 7.97
CA HIS A 81 -11.36 1.34 7.20
C HIS A 81 -10.09 1.49 6.36
N PHE A 82 -8.93 1.18 6.94
CA PHE A 82 -7.66 1.20 6.21
C PHE A 82 -7.65 0.20 5.04
N LEU A 83 -8.12 -1.03 5.25
CA LEU A 83 -8.18 -2.04 4.19
C LEU A 83 -9.14 -1.64 3.07
N LEU A 84 -10.29 -1.05 3.40
CA LEU A 84 -11.24 -0.51 2.41
C LEU A 84 -10.60 0.60 1.58
N PHE A 85 -10.00 1.57 2.24
CA PHE A 85 -9.30 2.68 1.59
C PHE A 85 -8.19 2.16 0.66
N SER A 86 -7.34 1.26 1.16
CA SER A 86 -6.26 0.67 0.38
C SER A 86 -6.77 -0.13 -0.82
N MET A 87 -7.89 -0.86 -0.67
CA MET A 87 -8.52 -1.60 -1.76
C MET A 87 -9.04 -0.64 -2.85
N LEU A 88 -9.70 0.44 -2.47
CA LEU A 88 -10.17 1.46 -3.40
C LEU A 88 -9.01 2.13 -4.13
N GLN A 89 -7.98 2.53 -3.40
CA GLN A 89 -6.79 3.16 -3.96
C GLN A 89 -6.06 2.24 -4.95
N GLN A 90 -5.89 0.94 -4.63
CA GLN A 90 -5.29 -0.05 -5.52
C GLN A 90 -6.13 -0.26 -6.79
N ALA A 91 -7.46 -0.23 -6.68
CA ALA A 91 -8.37 -0.32 -7.83
C ALA A 91 -8.23 0.89 -8.75
N ILE A 92 -8.19 2.10 -8.19
CA ILE A 92 -8.02 3.36 -8.95
C ILE A 92 -6.67 3.43 -9.67
N THR A 93 -5.61 2.90 -9.04
CA THR A 93 -4.27 2.83 -9.66
C THR A 93 -4.07 1.60 -10.55
N ALA A 94 -5.16 0.91 -10.90
CA ALA A 94 -5.18 -0.29 -11.75
C ALA A 94 -4.33 -1.47 -11.23
N ASN A 95 -4.01 -1.49 -9.94
CA ASN A 95 -3.32 -2.62 -9.30
C ASN A 95 -4.32 -3.70 -8.86
N LEU A 96 -4.84 -4.45 -9.84
CA LEU A 96 -5.87 -5.45 -9.62
C LEU A 96 -5.43 -6.58 -8.68
N ILE A 97 -4.17 -7.00 -8.75
CA ILE A 97 -3.63 -8.06 -7.88
C ILE A 97 -3.65 -7.60 -6.42
N GLY A 98 -3.19 -6.37 -6.15
CA GLY A 98 -3.26 -5.76 -4.82
C GLY A 98 -4.69 -5.67 -4.29
N THR A 99 -5.64 -5.27 -5.13
CA THR A 99 -7.07 -5.19 -4.80
C THR A 99 -7.62 -6.55 -4.39
N VAL A 100 -7.34 -7.61 -5.16
CA VAL A 100 -7.80 -8.98 -4.86
C VAL A 100 -7.20 -9.49 -3.56
N LEU A 101 -5.90 -9.30 -3.33
CA LEU A 101 -5.23 -9.71 -2.09
C LEU A 101 -5.83 -9.03 -0.85
N LEU A 102 -6.12 -7.72 -0.94
CA LEU A 102 -6.77 -6.97 0.12
C LEU A 102 -8.20 -7.44 0.38
N TYR A 103 -8.95 -7.75 -0.67
CA TYR A 103 -10.29 -8.32 -0.55
C TYR A 103 -10.27 -9.67 0.19
N LEU A 104 -9.34 -10.57 -0.18
CA LEU A 104 -9.19 -11.87 0.47
C LEU A 104 -8.80 -11.70 1.95
N TYR A 105 -7.87 -10.80 2.24
CA TYR A 105 -7.48 -10.51 3.61
C TYR A 105 -8.64 -9.96 4.44
N ARG A 106 -9.38 -8.98 3.91
CA ARG A 106 -10.57 -8.43 4.57
C ARG A 106 -11.65 -9.49 4.80
N LYS A 107 -11.88 -10.38 3.83
CA LYS A 107 -12.83 -11.49 3.96
C LYS A 107 -12.40 -12.45 5.07
N SER A 108 -11.11 -12.71 5.22
CA SER A 108 -10.61 -13.57 6.29
C SER A 108 -10.80 -12.96 7.68
N LEU A 109 -10.66 -11.63 7.82
CA LEU A 109 -10.94 -10.90 9.07
C LEU A 109 -12.42 -10.96 9.47
N LYS A 110 -13.33 -10.77 8.53
CA LYS A 110 -14.78 -10.77 8.77
C LYS A 110 -15.33 -12.11 9.25
N ASN A 111 -14.62 -13.22 8.95
CA ASN A 111 -14.98 -14.56 9.41
C ASN A 111 -14.54 -14.84 10.87
N GLU A 112 -13.64 -14.03 11.40
CA GLU A 112 -13.32 -13.99 12.83
C GLU A 112 -14.22 -12.92 13.46
N GLN A 113 -15.38 -13.30 14.02
CA GLN A 113 -16.18 -12.38 14.85
C GLN A 113 -15.34 -11.96 16.05
N LEU A 114 -14.71 -10.82 15.94
CA LEU A 114 -13.73 -10.33 16.90
C LEU A 114 -14.40 -9.69 18.10
N LYS A 115 -14.07 -10.25 19.23
CA LYS A 115 -14.56 -9.99 20.57
C LYS A 115 -13.82 -8.85 21.30
N ASN A 116 -12.98 -8.08 20.64
CA ASN A 116 -12.15 -7.11 21.35
C ASN A 116 -12.32 -5.69 20.77
N THR A 117 -13.20 -4.91 21.41
CA THR A 117 -13.19 -3.45 21.33
C THR A 117 -12.04 -2.92 22.22
N CYS A 118 -10.81 -3.05 21.75
CA CYS A 118 -9.71 -2.32 22.38
C CYS A 118 -9.77 -0.87 21.90
N GLU A 119 -9.78 0.09 22.82
CA GLU A 119 -9.69 1.50 22.48
C GLU A 119 -8.29 1.78 21.93
N THR A 120 -8.22 2.06 20.63
CA THR A 120 -6.95 2.47 19.99
C THR A 120 -6.54 3.84 20.53
N ALA A 121 -5.29 3.98 20.94
CA ALA A 121 -4.73 5.26 21.38
C ALA A 121 -4.98 6.34 20.30
N TRP A 122 -5.46 7.51 20.72
CA TRP A 122 -5.83 8.62 19.83
C TRP A 122 -4.71 9.01 18.87
N SER A 123 -3.46 8.95 19.33
CA SER A 123 -2.28 9.22 18.51
C SER A 123 -2.14 8.27 17.31
N VAL A 124 -2.46 6.97 17.47
CA VAL A 124 -2.40 5.98 16.38
C VAL A 124 -3.52 6.20 15.37
N GLN A 125 -4.71 6.59 15.84
CA GLN A 125 -5.83 6.91 14.95
C GLN A 125 -5.49 8.15 14.10
N PHE A 126 -5.05 9.22 14.73
CA PHE A 126 -4.71 10.47 14.04
C PHE A 126 -3.62 10.26 12.99
N GLU A 127 -2.54 9.57 13.36
CA GLU A 127 -1.45 9.27 12.44
C GLU A 127 -1.94 8.41 11.25
N THR A 128 -2.76 7.40 11.50
CA THR A 128 -3.30 6.54 10.45
C THR A 128 -4.16 7.33 9.47
N TYR A 129 -5.09 8.16 9.95
CA TYR A 129 -5.93 8.98 9.07
C TYR A 129 -5.13 10.04 8.32
N THR A 130 -4.12 10.63 8.93
CA THR A 130 -3.23 11.60 8.27
C THR A 130 -2.46 10.94 7.11
N LEU A 131 -1.87 9.77 7.35
CA LEU A 131 -1.15 9.02 6.32
C LEU A 131 -2.10 8.49 5.23
N MET A 132 -3.31 8.05 5.58
CA MET A 132 -4.33 7.69 4.59
C MET A 132 -4.71 8.89 3.71
N GLY A 133 -4.89 10.07 4.30
CA GLY A 133 -5.15 11.31 3.57
C GLY A 133 -4.01 11.66 2.61
N LEU A 134 -2.76 11.56 3.06
CA LEU A 134 -1.58 11.79 2.23
C LEU A 134 -1.52 10.79 1.05
N VAL A 135 -1.71 9.51 1.31
CA VAL A 135 -1.74 8.46 0.26
C VAL A 135 -2.87 8.72 -0.73
N GLY A 136 -4.06 9.11 -0.25
CA GLY A 136 -5.20 9.44 -1.10
C GLY A 136 -4.91 10.62 -2.02
N LEU A 137 -4.36 11.71 -1.47
CA LEU A 137 -4.01 12.92 -2.23
C LEU A 137 -2.96 12.62 -3.31
N LEU A 138 -1.90 11.90 -2.95
CA LEU A 138 -0.86 11.49 -3.90
C LEU A 138 -1.40 10.54 -4.98
N SER A 139 -2.32 9.63 -4.64
CA SER A 139 -2.95 8.74 -5.63
C SER A 139 -3.80 9.51 -6.65
N VAL A 140 -4.56 10.51 -6.19
CA VAL A 140 -5.33 11.39 -7.08
C VAL A 140 -4.39 12.16 -8.01
N LEU A 141 -3.28 12.69 -7.47
CA LEU A 141 -2.28 13.39 -8.27
C LEU A 141 -1.66 12.48 -9.34
N VAL A 142 -1.30 11.25 -8.99
CA VAL A 142 -0.76 10.27 -9.96
C VAL A 142 -1.77 9.98 -11.07
N VAL A 143 -3.04 9.74 -10.72
CA VAL A 143 -4.11 9.47 -11.69
C VAL A 143 -4.33 10.69 -12.59
N ALA A 144 -4.39 11.90 -12.02
CA ALA A 144 -4.54 13.12 -12.79
C ALA A 144 -3.38 13.32 -13.80
N LEU A 145 -2.15 13.09 -13.36
CA LEU A 145 -0.97 13.16 -14.25
C LEU A 145 -1.01 12.09 -15.35
N THR A 146 -1.49 10.89 -15.05
CA THR A 146 -1.63 9.81 -16.05
C THR A 146 -2.67 10.15 -17.12
N LEU A 147 -3.72 10.90 -16.78
CA LEU A 147 -4.77 11.31 -17.74
C LEU A 147 -4.35 12.49 -18.63
N ILE A 148 -3.34 13.26 -18.23
CA ILE A 148 -2.84 14.43 -18.98
C ILE A 148 -1.74 14.01 -19.99
N GLN A 149 -1.11 12.85 -19.80
CA GLN A 149 -0.09 12.28 -20.70
C GLN A 149 -0.73 11.57 -21.90
#